data_3b8347d42c4d34d667c7b968741bcc6f
#
_entry.id   3b8347d42c4d34d667c7b968741bcc6f
#
_cell.length_a   1.000
_cell.length_b   1.000
_cell.length_c   1.000
_cell.angle_alpha   90.00
_cell.angle_beta   90.00
_cell.angle_gamma   90.00
#
_symmetry.space_group_name_H-M   'P 1'
#
loop_
_entity.id
_entity.type
_entity.pdbx_description
1 polymer ?
#
loop_
_entity_poly.entity_id
_entity_poly.type
_entity_poly.pdbx_seq_one_letter_code
_entity_poly.pdbx_strand_id
1 'polypeptide(L)'
;MEKGGMGAMLRKAYTPARLFTESILFLLMGSLMLLHPEKTLVLALDALRWLLPAGGIINLTEWLLHGRQKRIALVKGVALLAGGLTLMLWPRAMGISISLAFGLWMALNCLCKLIYAIQLKADGERGWLANLLAGIMHGLFAALLLAYPLWSMLPLTLLLGLYSLGYGLFALGDAVRELLGTDIKGRSVRQRIRIAPPILLTALIPQWLLRMLNDPNEAEETSRWTRRETNDRHAKRDLEIFFHLSKDTAMGMGHVDIALGEQVYAYGCYDASSNRLFGLISDGVLVMAKREPYIAYCLDHEKKKLISFAVSLDQAQRESVRAAAERFMAGSTLWTPPEESPQADFARTTGATFHKLRKGPFQTYNALKTNCVALADLLCGASGLDLMNLQGIITPGTYYAFLDRQFLRRNSIVISRTVYK
;
A
#
# COMPACT_ATOMS: atom_id res chain seq x y z
N MET A 1 31.84 -15.71 -5.67
CA MET A 1 31.53 -15.55 -7.10
C MET A 1 30.02 -15.39 -7.26
N GLU A 2 29.63 -14.20 -7.67
CA GLU A 2 28.39 -13.77 -8.32
C GLU A 2 27.02 -14.40 -7.95
N LYS A 3 26.47 -14.01 -6.80
CA LYS A 3 25.01 -13.98 -6.59
C LYS A 3 24.41 -12.58 -6.83
N GLY A 4 25.14 -11.70 -7.49
CA GLY A 4 24.72 -10.34 -7.84
C GLY A 4 23.81 -10.21 -9.08
N GLY A 5 23.66 -11.27 -9.87
CA GLY A 5 23.04 -11.18 -11.19
C GLY A 5 21.52 -10.99 -11.20
N MET A 6 20.77 -11.62 -10.31
CA MET A 6 19.30 -11.61 -10.33
C MET A 6 18.72 -10.28 -9.83
N GLY A 7 19.34 -9.68 -8.80
CA GLY A 7 18.95 -8.34 -8.34
C GLY A 7 19.24 -7.23 -9.36
N ALA A 8 20.34 -7.36 -10.11
CA ALA A 8 20.67 -6.45 -11.20
C ALA A 8 19.78 -6.64 -12.44
N MET A 9 19.33 -7.88 -12.70
CA MET A 9 18.39 -8.18 -13.79
C MET A 9 16.98 -7.67 -13.51
N LEU A 10 16.50 -7.78 -12.27
CA LEU A 10 15.22 -7.22 -11.85
C LEU A 10 15.22 -5.68 -11.86
N ARG A 11 16.36 -5.03 -11.59
CA ARG A 11 16.54 -3.57 -11.72
C ARG A 11 16.44 -3.07 -13.16
N LYS A 12 16.79 -3.89 -14.14
CA LYS A 12 16.59 -3.57 -15.57
C LYS A 12 15.13 -3.68 -16.02
N ALA A 13 14.26 -4.32 -15.23
CA ALA A 13 12.87 -4.56 -15.60
C ALA A 13 11.98 -3.30 -15.55
N TYR A 14 12.39 -2.26 -14.82
CA TYR A 14 11.72 -0.95 -14.81
C TYR A 14 12.43 0.05 -15.72
N THR A 15 12.55 -0.29 -16.98
CA THR A 15 13.09 0.61 -18.00
C THR A 15 12.06 1.68 -18.37
N PRO A 16 12.48 2.88 -18.80
CA PRO A 16 11.59 3.90 -19.38
C PRO A 16 10.67 3.33 -20.45
N ALA A 17 11.16 2.37 -21.25
CA ALA A 17 10.38 1.66 -22.28
C ALA A 17 9.15 0.95 -21.70
N ARG A 18 9.27 0.30 -20.54
CA ARG A 18 8.13 -0.35 -19.90
C ARG A 18 7.07 0.64 -19.42
N LEU A 19 7.50 1.74 -18.78
CA LEU A 19 6.58 2.81 -18.37
C LEU A 19 5.87 3.43 -19.58
N PHE A 20 6.60 3.60 -20.68
CA PHE A 20 6.05 4.11 -21.93
C PHE A 20 5.01 3.16 -22.52
N THR A 21 5.33 1.86 -22.57
CA THR A 21 4.41 0.82 -23.05
C THR A 21 3.16 0.76 -22.17
N GLU A 22 3.31 0.74 -20.83
CA GLU A 22 2.19 0.77 -19.91
C GLU A 22 1.32 2.03 -20.13
N SER A 23 1.93 3.20 -20.28
CA SER A 23 1.18 4.45 -20.52
C SER A 23 0.38 4.41 -21.80
N ILE A 24 0.97 3.97 -22.90
CA ILE A 24 0.27 3.86 -24.20
C ILE A 24 -0.89 2.87 -24.11
N LEU A 25 -0.68 1.71 -23.51
CA LEU A 25 -1.74 0.71 -23.33
C LEU A 25 -2.92 1.26 -22.53
N PHE A 26 -2.65 1.96 -21.42
CA PHE A 26 -3.72 2.55 -20.60
C PHE A 26 -4.41 3.73 -21.31
N LEU A 27 -3.68 4.54 -22.07
CA LEU A 27 -4.27 5.63 -22.86
C LEU A 27 -5.18 5.08 -23.97
N LEU A 28 -4.72 4.07 -24.70
CA LEU A 28 -5.51 3.42 -25.75
C LEU A 28 -6.75 2.75 -25.16
N MET A 29 -6.59 1.96 -24.09
CA MET A 29 -7.70 1.29 -23.42
C MET A 29 -8.72 2.31 -22.91
N GLY A 30 -8.26 3.37 -22.22
CA GLY A 30 -9.12 4.41 -21.71
C GLY A 30 -9.86 5.17 -22.80
N SER A 31 -9.19 5.50 -23.90
CA SER A 31 -9.82 6.13 -25.05
C SER A 31 -10.89 5.25 -25.70
N LEU A 32 -10.58 3.97 -25.90
CA LEU A 32 -11.55 3.00 -26.45
C LEU A 32 -12.77 2.83 -25.55
N MET A 33 -12.56 2.75 -24.21
CA MET A 33 -13.65 2.66 -23.23
C MET A 33 -14.56 3.89 -23.22
N LEU A 34 -14.04 5.08 -23.53
CA LEU A 34 -14.84 6.31 -23.57
C LEU A 34 -15.52 6.51 -24.93
N LEU A 35 -14.83 6.23 -26.03
CA LEU A 35 -15.36 6.46 -27.38
C LEU A 35 -16.31 5.34 -27.81
N HIS A 36 -16.03 4.12 -27.43
CA HIS A 36 -16.80 2.93 -27.84
C HIS A 36 -17.03 1.99 -26.63
N PRO A 37 -17.73 2.42 -25.55
CA PRO A 37 -17.81 1.68 -24.31
C PRO A 37 -18.39 0.27 -24.47
N GLU A 38 -19.45 0.12 -25.27
CA GLU A 38 -20.09 -1.17 -25.51
C GLU A 38 -19.19 -2.14 -26.27
N LYS A 39 -18.57 -1.68 -27.35
CA LYS A 39 -17.66 -2.50 -28.16
C LYS A 39 -16.42 -2.90 -27.38
N THR A 40 -15.88 -1.96 -26.59
CA THR A 40 -14.69 -2.21 -25.75
C THR A 40 -15.01 -3.19 -24.64
N LEU A 41 -16.20 -3.09 -24.04
CA LEU A 41 -16.66 -4.05 -23.03
C LEU A 41 -16.75 -5.46 -23.62
N VAL A 42 -17.40 -5.61 -24.78
CA VAL A 42 -17.52 -6.90 -25.48
C VAL A 42 -16.12 -7.46 -25.79
N LEU A 43 -15.25 -6.64 -26.39
CA LEU A 43 -13.87 -7.05 -26.72
C LEU A 43 -13.08 -7.46 -25.48
N ALA A 44 -13.22 -6.72 -24.38
CA ALA A 44 -12.55 -7.06 -23.11
C ALA A 44 -13.05 -8.38 -22.53
N LEU A 45 -14.36 -8.62 -22.56
CA LEU A 45 -14.95 -9.87 -22.10
C LEU A 45 -14.54 -11.06 -22.99
N ASP A 46 -14.49 -10.86 -24.30
CA ASP A 46 -14.03 -11.88 -25.24
C ASP A 46 -12.53 -12.21 -25.05
N ALA A 47 -11.70 -11.19 -24.84
CA ALA A 47 -10.30 -11.42 -24.52
C ALA A 47 -10.13 -12.18 -23.19
N LEU A 48 -10.84 -11.79 -22.14
CA LEU A 48 -10.83 -12.48 -20.85
C LEU A 48 -11.32 -13.92 -20.95
N ARG A 49 -12.30 -14.19 -21.79
CA ARG A 49 -12.84 -15.54 -22.06
C ARG A 49 -11.75 -16.55 -22.43
N TRP A 50 -10.70 -16.11 -23.12
CA TRP A 50 -9.56 -16.96 -23.53
C TRP A 50 -8.34 -16.82 -22.62
N LEU A 51 -8.05 -15.61 -22.15
CA LEU A 51 -6.87 -15.34 -21.31
C LEU A 51 -6.98 -15.99 -19.91
N LEU A 52 -8.18 -16.01 -19.34
CA LEU A 52 -8.35 -16.61 -18.00
C LEU A 52 -8.08 -18.12 -18.03
N PRO A 53 -8.69 -18.93 -18.92
CA PRO A 53 -8.38 -20.36 -18.99
C PRO A 53 -6.91 -20.63 -19.35
N ALA A 54 -6.33 -19.87 -20.28
CA ALA A 54 -4.91 -20.00 -20.63
C ALA A 54 -4.02 -19.75 -19.43
N GLY A 55 -4.26 -18.65 -18.67
CA GLY A 55 -3.56 -18.38 -17.42
C GLY A 55 -3.79 -19.46 -16.35
N GLY A 56 -5.00 -20.02 -16.31
CA GLY A 56 -5.33 -21.15 -15.43
C GLY A 56 -4.50 -22.40 -15.75
N ILE A 57 -4.43 -22.77 -17.02
CA ILE A 57 -3.63 -23.90 -17.50
C ILE A 57 -2.14 -23.71 -17.16
N ILE A 58 -1.58 -22.51 -17.43
CA ILE A 58 -0.18 -22.19 -17.11
C ILE A 58 0.09 -22.39 -15.60
N ASN A 59 -0.77 -21.85 -14.72
CA ASN A 59 -0.59 -21.99 -13.29
C ASN A 59 -0.72 -23.44 -12.81
N LEU A 60 -1.64 -24.24 -13.39
CA LEU A 60 -1.75 -25.67 -13.08
C LEU A 60 -0.55 -26.46 -13.56
N THR A 61 -0.04 -26.15 -14.75
CA THR A 61 1.18 -26.77 -15.28
C THR A 61 2.38 -26.45 -14.39
N GLU A 62 2.50 -25.21 -13.94
CA GLU A 62 3.54 -24.82 -12.99
C GLU A 62 3.43 -25.58 -11.67
N TRP A 63 2.22 -25.78 -11.16
CA TRP A 63 1.97 -26.58 -9.96
C TRP A 63 2.32 -28.05 -10.16
N LEU A 64 1.97 -28.64 -11.30
CA LEU A 64 2.28 -30.04 -11.63
C LEU A 64 3.79 -30.28 -11.76
N LEU A 65 4.52 -29.36 -12.40
CA LEU A 65 5.96 -29.50 -12.64
C LEU A 65 6.82 -29.27 -11.39
N HIS A 66 6.39 -28.38 -10.48
CA HIS A 66 7.16 -27.97 -9.31
C HIS A 66 6.62 -28.50 -7.97
N GLY A 67 5.59 -29.34 -8.00
CA GLY A 67 5.07 -30.08 -6.86
C GLY A 67 4.36 -29.26 -5.80
N ARG A 68 4.09 -29.89 -4.65
CA ARG A 68 3.26 -29.38 -3.55
C ARG A 68 3.73 -28.06 -2.91
N GLN A 69 4.95 -27.61 -3.15
CA GLN A 69 5.49 -26.37 -2.59
C GLN A 69 4.77 -25.12 -3.13
N LYS A 70 4.08 -25.22 -4.28
CA LYS A 70 3.36 -24.10 -4.91
C LYS A 70 1.82 -24.23 -4.84
N ARG A 71 1.26 -24.53 -3.67
CA ARG A 71 -0.23 -24.58 -3.47
C ARG A 71 -0.96 -23.35 -3.99
N ILE A 72 -0.31 -22.19 -3.97
CA ILE A 72 -0.86 -20.94 -4.51
C ILE A 72 -1.07 -21.01 -6.02
N ALA A 73 -0.18 -21.67 -6.76
CA ALA A 73 -0.34 -21.86 -8.21
C ALA A 73 -1.57 -22.74 -8.52
N LEU A 74 -1.82 -23.78 -7.70
CA LEU A 74 -3.02 -24.59 -7.82
C LEU A 74 -4.28 -23.75 -7.61
N VAL A 75 -4.37 -23.00 -6.50
CA VAL A 75 -5.54 -22.17 -6.19
C VAL A 75 -5.78 -21.13 -7.28
N LYS A 76 -4.72 -20.46 -7.75
CA LYS A 76 -4.81 -19.50 -8.86
C LYS A 76 -5.25 -20.19 -10.15
N GLY A 77 -4.66 -21.33 -10.47
CA GLY A 77 -4.98 -22.08 -11.68
C GLY A 77 -6.46 -22.47 -11.71
N VAL A 78 -6.97 -23.04 -10.60
CA VAL A 78 -8.39 -23.42 -10.46
C VAL A 78 -9.30 -22.19 -10.53
N ALA A 79 -8.95 -21.11 -9.83
CA ALA A 79 -9.76 -19.88 -9.84
C ALA A 79 -9.85 -19.25 -11.22
N LEU A 80 -8.72 -19.18 -11.95
CA LEU A 80 -8.68 -18.65 -13.32
C LEU A 80 -9.46 -19.52 -14.30
N LEU A 81 -9.34 -20.86 -14.20
CA LEU A 81 -10.13 -21.78 -15.02
C LEU A 81 -11.63 -21.64 -14.73
N ALA A 82 -12.00 -21.65 -13.46
CA ALA A 82 -13.39 -21.49 -13.07
C ALA A 82 -13.98 -20.17 -13.57
N GLY A 83 -13.24 -19.05 -13.39
CA GLY A 83 -13.63 -17.75 -13.90
C GLY A 83 -13.78 -17.71 -15.42
N GLY A 84 -12.82 -18.30 -16.15
CA GLY A 84 -12.85 -18.39 -17.61
C GLY A 84 -14.01 -19.26 -18.11
N LEU A 85 -14.24 -20.41 -17.52
CA LEU A 85 -15.39 -21.29 -17.84
C LEU A 85 -16.71 -20.61 -17.52
N THR A 86 -16.83 -19.90 -16.40
CA THR A 86 -18.02 -19.13 -16.06
C THR A 86 -18.29 -18.04 -17.12
N LEU A 87 -17.25 -17.34 -17.57
CA LEU A 87 -17.38 -16.34 -18.62
C LEU A 87 -17.77 -16.95 -19.97
N MET A 88 -17.30 -18.15 -20.27
CA MET A 88 -17.67 -18.89 -21.49
C MET A 88 -19.13 -19.36 -21.47
N LEU A 89 -19.55 -19.95 -20.35
CA LEU A 89 -20.85 -20.61 -20.23
C LEU A 89 -21.97 -19.62 -19.86
N TRP A 90 -21.64 -18.65 -19.01
CA TRP A 90 -22.60 -17.67 -18.46
C TRP A 90 -22.04 -16.24 -18.43
N PRO A 91 -21.83 -15.59 -19.59
CA PRO A 91 -21.24 -14.25 -19.66
C PRO A 91 -22.05 -13.19 -18.88
N ARG A 92 -23.38 -13.35 -18.83
CA ARG A 92 -24.25 -12.46 -18.04
C ARG A 92 -24.00 -12.62 -16.53
N ALA A 93 -23.82 -13.85 -16.04
CA ALA A 93 -23.51 -14.10 -14.64
C ALA A 93 -22.16 -13.47 -14.25
N MET A 94 -21.17 -13.52 -15.13
CA MET A 94 -19.87 -12.85 -14.91
C MET A 94 -20.02 -11.33 -14.83
N GLY A 95 -20.80 -10.73 -15.74
CA GLY A 95 -21.11 -9.28 -15.72
C GLY A 95 -21.78 -8.88 -14.40
N ILE A 96 -22.78 -9.64 -13.96
CA ILE A 96 -23.44 -9.44 -12.67
C ILE A 96 -22.42 -9.54 -11.52
N SER A 97 -21.58 -10.56 -11.51
CA SER A 97 -20.57 -10.76 -10.46
C SER A 97 -19.58 -9.61 -10.37
N ILE A 98 -19.13 -9.06 -11.53
CA ILE A 98 -18.26 -7.89 -11.59
C ILE A 98 -18.97 -6.68 -10.98
N SER A 99 -20.21 -6.40 -11.42
CA SER A 99 -20.99 -5.28 -10.87
C SER A 99 -21.24 -5.40 -9.38
N LEU A 100 -21.58 -6.57 -8.90
CA LEU A 100 -21.78 -6.84 -7.47
C LEU A 100 -20.48 -6.63 -6.68
N ALA A 101 -19.33 -7.11 -7.19
CA ALA A 101 -18.04 -6.91 -6.54
C ALA A 101 -17.67 -5.42 -6.44
N PHE A 102 -17.86 -4.64 -7.51
CA PHE A 102 -17.67 -3.19 -7.50
C PHE A 102 -18.70 -2.48 -6.63
N GLY A 103 -19.96 -2.93 -6.63
CA GLY A 103 -21.01 -2.38 -5.77
C GLY A 103 -20.70 -2.55 -4.28
N LEU A 104 -20.28 -3.74 -3.87
CA LEU A 104 -19.83 -4.01 -2.51
C LEU A 104 -18.60 -3.18 -2.13
N TRP A 105 -17.66 -3.03 -3.07
CA TRP A 105 -16.50 -2.16 -2.89
C TRP A 105 -16.91 -0.70 -2.66
N MET A 106 -17.83 -0.18 -3.47
CA MET A 106 -18.35 1.19 -3.31
C MET A 106 -19.13 1.35 -2.00
N ALA A 107 -19.90 0.34 -1.58
CA ALA A 107 -20.59 0.32 -0.29
C ALA A 107 -19.60 0.39 0.89
N LEU A 108 -18.51 -0.38 0.82
CA LEU A 108 -17.44 -0.31 1.81
C LEU A 108 -16.79 1.08 1.86
N ASN A 109 -16.48 1.67 0.70
CA ASN A 109 -15.93 3.03 0.64
C ASN A 109 -16.93 4.07 1.18
N CYS A 110 -18.21 3.93 0.89
CA CYS A 110 -19.26 4.76 1.48
C CYS A 110 -19.18 4.70 3.01
N LEU A 111 -19.24 3.51 3.58
CA LEU A 111 -19.18 3.30 5.03
C LEU A 111 -17.91 3.93 5.64
N CYS A 112 -16.75 3.67 5.04
CA CYS A 112 -15.47 4.23 5.52
C CYS A 112 -15.47 5.77 5.49
N LYS A 113 -16.00 6.37 4.42
CA LYS A 113 -16.06 7.84 4.30
C LYS A 113 -17.07 8.47 5.26
N LEU A 114 -18.21 7.82 5.49
CA LEU A 114 -19.20 8.30 6.47
C LEU A 114 -18.65 8.23 7.90
N ILE A 115 -18.04 7.12 8.29
CA ILE A 115 -17.39 6.98 9.60
C ILE A 115 -16.33 8.05 9.78
N TYR A 116 -15.49 8.28 8.74
CA TYR A 116 -14.44 9.29 8.80
C TYR A 116 -14.98 10.71 8.84
N ALA A 117 -16.07 11.01 8.13
CA ALA A 117 -16.74 12.30 8.20
C ALA A 117 -17.28 12.59 9.61
N ILE A 118 -17.90 11.58 10.24
CA ILE A 118 -18.40 11.69 11.63
C ILE A 118 -17.22 11.94 12.59
N GLN A 119 -16.13 11.20 12.42
CA GLN A 119 -14.92 11.38 13.22
C GLN A 119 -14.35 12.79 13.08
N LEU A 120 -14.10 13.27 11.85
CA LEU A 120 -13.58 14.62 11.60
C LEU A 120 -14.48 15.71 12.22
N LYS A 121 -15.80 15.53 12.14
CA LYS A 121 -16.75 16.45 12.76
C LYS A 121 -16.66 16.44 14.29
N ALA A 122 -16.52 15.26 14.89
CA ALA A 122 -16.36 15.10 16.34
C ALA A 122 -15.02 15.68 16.83
N ASP A 123 -13.94 15.52 16.03
CA ASP A 123 -12.61 16.05 16.32
C ASP A 123 -12.50 17.58 16.03
N GLY A 124 -13.56 18.21 15.50
CA GLY A 124 -13.56 19.64 15.13
C GLY A 124 -12.71 19.97 13.89
N GLU A 125 -12.37 18.94 13.09
CA GLU A 125 -11.47 19.06 11.95
C GLU A 125 -12.20 19.45 10.66
N ARG A 126 -11.47 20.17 9.79
CA ARG A 126 -11.98 20.58 8.47
C ARG A 126 -12.06 19.38 7.51
N GLY A 127 -12.96 19.46 6.54
CA GLY A 127 -13.07 18.44 5.49
C GLY A 127 -14.11 17.34 5.75
N TRP A 128 -14.80 17.36 6.90
CA TRP A 128 -15.87 16.41 7.19
C TRP A 128 -17.00 16.44 6.15
N LEU A 129 -17.38 17.63 5.65
CA LEU A 129 -18.42 17.77 4.64
C LEU A 129 -18.02 17.16 3.31
N ALA A 130 -16.78 17.36 2.87
CA ALA A 130 -16.26 16.76 1.63
C ALA A 130 -16.25 15.22 1.72
N ASN A 131 -15.89 14.65 2.88
CA ASN A 131 -15.95 13.20 3.09
C ASN A 131 -17.38 12.67 3.18
N LEU A 132 -18.30 13.45 3.78
CA LEU A 132 -19.73 13.12 3.81
C LEU A 132 -20.31 13.06 2.40
N LEU A 133 -20.10 14.09 1.58
CA LEU A 133 -20.57 14.15 0.20
C LEU A 133 -19.96 13.03 -0.65
N ALA A 134 -18.67 12.80 -0.51
CA ALA A 134 -18.00 11.66 -1.18
C ALA A 134 -18.55 10.32 -0.71
N GLY A 135 -18.87 10.15 0.58
CA GLY A 135 -19.54 8.97 1.11
C GLY A 135 -20.92 8.75 0.47
N ILE A 136 -21.74 9.78 0.42
CA ILE A 136 -23.07 9.73 -0.23
C ILE A 136 -22.94 9.33 -1.71
N MET A 137 -22.01 9.94 -2.45
CA MET A 137 -21.76 9.57 -3.85
C MET A 137 -21.38 8.11 -4.02
N HIS A 138 -20.49 7.58 -3.16
CA HIS A 138 -20.15 6.16 -3.19
C HIS A 138 -21.36 5.29 -2.85
N GLY A 139 -22.22 5.71 -1.94
CA GLY A 139 -23.47 5.02 -1.59
C GLY A 139 -24.46 4.96 -2.76
N LEU A 140 -24.64 6.06 -3.49
CA LEU A 140 -25.49 6.10 -4.69
C LEU A 140 -24.96 5.17 -5.78
N PHE A 141 -23.64 5.20 -6.04
CA PHE A 141 -23.02 4.26 -6.98
C PHE A 141 -23.14 2.80 -6.52
N ALA A 142 -22.95 2.53 -5.23
CA ALA A 142 -23.15 1.20 -4.68
C ALA A 142 -24.59 0.72 -4.92
N ALA A 143 -25.57 1.54 -4.59
CA ALA A 143 -26.98 1.23 -4.80
C ALA A 143 -27.30 0.94 -6.27
N LEU A 144 -26.78 1.75 -7.20
CA LEU A 144 -26.95 1.54 -8.64
C LEU A 144 -26.36 0.19 -9.08
N LEU A 145 -25.10 -0.10 -8.68
CA LEU A 145 -24.39 -1.32 -9.08
C LEU A 145 -25.02 -2.58 -8.49
N LEU A 146 -25.54 -2.51 -7.26
CA LEU A 146 -26.17 -3.65 -6.58
C LEU A 146 -27.61 -3.88 -7.03
N ALA A 147 -28.39 -2.82 -7.25
CA ALA A 147 -29.78 -2.93 -7.66
C ALA A 147 -29.94 -3.27 -9.15
N TYR A 148 -29.06 -2.72 -10.00
CA TYR A 148 -29.17 -2.87 -11.46
C TYR A 148 -27.83 -3.34 -12.08
N PRO A 149 -27.32 -4.53 -11.72
CA PRO A 149 -25.96 -4.95 -12.09
C PRO A 149 -25.74 -5.05 -13.61
N LEU A 150 -26.74 -5.37 -14.40
CA LEU A 150 -26.61 -5.45 -15.87
C LEU A 150 -26.59 -4.05 -16.51
N TRP A 151 -27.44 -3.13 -16.04
CA TRP A 151 -27.53 -1.76 -16.58
C TRP A 151 -26.33 -0.91 -16.18
N SER A 152 -25.67 -1.25 -15.09
CA SER A 152 -24.51 -0.53 -14.56
C SER A 152 -23.20 -0.85 -15.29
N MET A 153 -23.18 -1.80 -16.21
CA MET A 153 -21.97 -2.15 -16.99
C MET A 153 -21.46 -0.97 -17.81
N LEU A 154 -22.35 -0.20 -18.43
CA LEU A 154 -21.97 0.97 -19.24
C LEU A 154 -21.34 2.07 -18.37
N PRO A 155 -21.98 2.59 -17.30
CA PRO A 155 -21.36 3.54 -16.38
C PRO A 155 -20.03 3.03 -15.78
N LEU A 156 -19.93 1.74 -15.45
CA LEU A 156 -18.70 1.15 -14.94
C LEU A 156 -17.58 1.20 -16.00
N THR A 157 -17.89 0.88 -17.26
CA THR A 157 -16.92 0.95 -18.37
C THR A 157 -16.42 2.38 -18.58
N LEU A 158 -17.31 3.38 -18.54
CA LEU A 158 -16.94 4.79 -18.65
C LEU A 158 -16.04 5.24 -17.48
N LEU A 159 -16.36 4.85 -16.25
CA LEU A 159 -15.51 5.14 -15.08
C LEU A 159 -14.13 4.49 -15.20
N LEU A 160 -14.06 3.24 -15.64
CA LEU A 160 -12.80 2.54 -15.88
C LEU A 160 -12.02 3.20 -17.03
N GLY A 161 -12.70 3.73 -18.03
CA GLY A 161 -12.11 4.49 -19.12
C GLY A 161 -11.45 5.78 -18.65
N LEU A 162 -12.17 6.60 -17.91
CA LEU A 162 -11.63 7.83 -17.29
C LEU A 162 -10.43 7.53 -16.39
N TYR A 163 -10.55 6.48 -15.59
CA TYR A 163 -9.50 5.98 -14.75
C TYR A 163 -8.25 5.60 -15.56
N SER A 164 -8.42 4.79 -16.59
CA SER A 164 -7.33 4.32 -17.45
C SER A 164 -6.62 5.49 -18.15
N LEU A 165 -7.37 6.48 -18.64
CA LEU A 165 -6.79 7.71 -19.21
C LEU A 165 -5.96 8.47 -18.18
N GLY A 166 -6.52 8.71 -17.00
CA GLY A 166 -5.80 9.38 -15.92
C GLY A 166 -4.50 8.65 -15.57
N TYR A 167 -4.57 7.33 -15.37
CA TYR A 167 -3.38 6.51 -15.10
C TYR A 167 -2.37 6.57 -16.25
N GLY A 168 -2.82 6.44 -17.49
CA GLY A 168 -1.97 6.49 -18.68
C GLY A 168 -1.23 7.82 -18.82
N LEU A 169 -1.93 8.96 -18.66
CA LEU A 169 -1.32 10.30 -18.70
C LEU A 169 -0.24 10.46 -17.63
N PHE A 170 -0.51 9.97 -16.47
CA PHE A 170 0.44 10.04 -15.38
C PHE A 170 1.65 9.13 -15.59
N ALA A 171 1.45 7.89 -16.04
CA ALA A 171 2.52 6.96 -16.36
C ALA A 171 3.41 7.53 -17.52
N LEU A 172 2.78 8.21 -18.49
CA LEU A 172 3.51 8.92 -19.55
C LEU A 172 4.39 10.03 -18.98
N GLY A 173 3.84 10.84 -18.08
CA GLY A 173 4.63 11.87 -17.38
C GLY A 173 5.83 11.30 -16.64
N ASP A 174 5.68 10.13 -15.99
CA ASP A 174 6.79 9.45 -15.31
C ASP A 174 7.81 8.90 -16.31
N ALA A 175 7.36 8.31 -17.43
CA ALA A 175 8.23 7.80 -18.48
C ALA A 175 9.08 8.92 -19.09
N VAL A 176 8.47 10.07 -19.41
CA VAL A 176 9.15 11.23 -19.95
C VAL A 176 10.19 11.79 -18.98
N ARG A 177 9.85 11.89 -17.70
CA ARG A 177 10.81 12.35 -16.66
C ARG A 177 12.00 11.41 -16.53
N GLU A 178 11.77 10.10 -16.63
CA GLU A 178 12.84 9.11 -16.57
C GLU A 178 13.75 9.14 -17.81
N LEU A 179 13.18 9.41 -18.99
CA LEU A 179 13.93 9.59 -20.24
C LEU A 179 14.78 10.86 -20.24
N LEU A 180 14.21 11.97 -19.76
CA LEU A 180 14.90 13.26 -19.74
C LEU A 180 16.00 13.34 -18.67
N GLY A 181 16.16 12.30 -17.85
CA GLY A 181 17.18 12.26 -16.80
C GLY A 181 17.08 13.47 -15.85
N THR A 182 15.88 14.07 -15.74
CA THR A 182 15.67 15.20 -14.84
C THR A 182 15.89 14.71 -13.43
N ASP A 183 17.08 14.98 -12.96
CA ASP A 183 17.60 14.59 -11.66
C ASP A 183 16.60 15.05 -10.61
N ILE A 184 16.10 14.09 -9.85
CA ILE A 184 15.18 14.31 -8.72
C ILE A 184 15.88 15.11 -7.62
N LYS A 185 17.21 15.22 -7.69
CA LYS A 185 18.03 16.05 -6.82
C LYS A 185 17.66 17.53 -6.98
N GLY A 186 16.89 18.05 -6.02
CA GLY A 186 16.60 19.47 -5.88
C GLY A 186 15.23 19.97 -6.34
N ARG A 187 14.33 19.11 -6.83
CA ARG A 187 12.93 19.51 -7.04
C ARG A 187 12.00 18.49 -6.36
N SER A 188 11.06 18.99 -5.58
CA SER A 188 9.99 18.19 -4.99
C SER A 188 9.17 17.53 -6.12
N VAL A 189 9.65 16.41 -6.61
CA VAL A 189 8.89 15.58 -7.54
C VAL A 189 7.87 14.86 -6.71
N ARG A 190 6.69 15.44 -6.62
CA ARG A 190 5.50 14.78 -6.05
C ARG A 190 5.17 13.57 -6.94
N GLN A 191 5.81 12.46 -6.67
CA GLN A 191 5.45 11.20 -7.28
C GLN A 191 4.18 10.69 -6.61
N ARG A 192 3.06 11.02 -7.21
CA ARG A 192 1.74 10.60 -6.74
C ARG A 192 1.45 9.22 -7.30
N ILE A 193 1.44 8.22 -6.47
CA ILE A 193 0.91 6.93 -6.87
C ILE A 193 -0.59 6.91 -6.80
N ARG A 194 -1.08 6.35 -7.81
CA ARG A 194 -2.27 6.80 -8.40
C ARG A 194 -3.43 5.89 -8.24
N ILE A 195 -3.28 4.62 -8.02
CA ILE A 195 -4.45 3.80 -7.85
C ILE A 195 -4.02 2.42 -7.37
N ALA A 196 -4.46 2.10 -6.16
CA ALA A 196 -4.41 0.75 -5.67
C ALA A 196 -5.52 -0.06 -6.39
N PRO A 197 -5.20 -1.27 -6.86
CA PRO A 197 -6.24 -2.25 -7.19
C PRO A 197 -7.22 -2.39 -6.00
N PRO A 198 -8.43 -2.91 -6.21
CA PRO A 198 -9.40 -3.10 -5.13
C PRO A 198 -8.71 -3.67 -3.89
N ILE A 199 -9.02 -3.11 -2.73
CA ILE A 199 -8.33 -3.38 -1.44
C ILE A 199 -8.18 -4.87 -1.11
N LEU A 200 -9.15 -5.70 -1.51
CA LEU A 200 -9.09 -7.16 -1.37
C LEU A 200 -7.86 -7.76 -2.08
N LEU A 201 -7.50 -7.23 -3.25
CA LEU A 201 -6.32 -7.69 -3.99
C LEU A 201 -5.02 -7.15 -3.39
N THR A 202 -5.01 -5.91 -2.90
CA THR A 202 -3.82 -5.31 -2.29
C THR A 202 -3.58 -5.72 -0.85
N ALA A 203 -4.62 -6.02 -0.09
CA ALA A 203 -4.49 -6.56 1.27
C ALA A 203 -3.94 -8.00 1.27
N LEU A 204 -4.23 -8.78 0.22
CA LEU A 204 -3.73 -10.16 0.07
C LEU A 204 -2.31 -10.25 -0.53
N ILE A 205 -1.89 -9.23 -1.29
CA ILE A 205 -0.58 -9.17 -1.94
C ILE A 205 0.60 -9.22 -0.93
N PRO A 206 0.59 -8.52 0.21
CA PRO A 206 1.75 -8.47 1.07
C PRO A 206 2.17 -9.82 1.65
N GLN A 207 1.25 -10.63 2.12
CA GLN A 207 1.59 -11.96 2.66
C GLN A 207 2.16 -12.88 1.57
N TRP A 208 1.64 -12.78 0.36
CA TRP A 208 2.12 -13.57 -0.75
C TRP A 208 3.50 -13.10 -1.22
N LEU A 209 3.70 -11.79 -1.37
CA LEU A 209 5.00 -11.21 -1.72
C LEU A 209 6.04 -11.48 -0.64
N LEU A 210 5.65 -11.41 0.63
CA LEU A 210 6.50 -11.67 1.78
C LEU A 210 6.85 -13.16 1.92
N ARG A 211 5.95 -14.07 1.51
CA ARG A 211 6.26 -15.51 1.41
C ARG A 211 7.23 -15.81 0.25
N MET A 212 7.20 -15.05 -0.84
CA MET A 212 8.19 -15.16 -1.91
C MET A 212 9.58 -14.64 -1.52
N LEU A 213 9.64 -13.69 -0.58
CA LEU A 213 10.90 -13.17 -0.03
C LEU A 213 11.45 -14.04 1.10
N ASN A 214 10.62 -14.91 1.69
CA ASN A 214 11.06 -15.95 2.60
C ASN A 214 11.38 -17.20 1.78
N ASP A 215 12.62 -17.33 1.36
CA ASP A 215 13.11 -18.56 0.73
C ASP A 215 12.94 -19.72 1.74
N PRO A 216 12.15 -20.77 1.42
CA PRO A 216 11.96 -21.89 2.33
C PRO A 216 13.23 -22.74 2.54
N ASN A 217 14.30 -22.49 1.77
CA ASN A 217 15.56 -23.22 1.86
C ASN A 217 16.61 -22.55 2.76
N GLU A 218 16.33 -21.38 3.35
CA GLU A 218 17.20 -20.83 4.39
C GLU A 218 16.80 -21.44 5.74
N ALA A 219 17.42 -22.56 6.05
CA ALA A 219 17.36 -23.25 7.32
C ALA A 219 17.67 -22.33 8.51
N GLU A 220 17.00 -22.64 9.63
CA GLU A 220 17.23 -22.20 10.98
C GLU A 220 18.69 -21.83 11.31
N GLU A 221 19.16 -20.69 10.92
CA GLU A 221 20.31 -20.08 11.55
C GLU A 221 19.81 -19.14 12.65
N THR A 222 20.10 -19.50 13.89
CA THR A 222 19.81 -18.83 15.15
C THR A 222 20.53 -17.49 15.31
N SER A 223 21.07 -16.90 14.26
CA SER A 223 21.73 -15.60 14.30
C SER A 223 20.85 -14.53 13.66
N ARG A 224 20.74 -13.38 14.34
CA ARG A 224 20.19 -12.15 13.74
C ARG A 224 20.88 -11.92 12.42
N TRP A 225 20.18 -12.06 11.30
CA TRP A 225 20.77 -11.70 10.05
C TRP A 225 20.04 -10.52 9.40
N THR A 226 20.83 -9.69 8.78
CA THR A 226 20.36 -8.52 8.05
C THR A 226 20.80 -8.64 6.62
N ARG A 227 19.84 -8.80 5.70
CA ARG A 227 20.12 -8.76 4.28
C ARG A 227 19.80 -7.37 3.75
N ARG A 228 20.83 -6.65 3.32
CA ARG A 228 20.69 -5.33 2.73
C ARG A 228 20.97 -5.36 1.23
N GLU A 229 20.00 -4.90 0.46
CA GLU A 229 20.17 -4.58 -0.95
C GLU A 229 20.24 -3.06 -1.10
N THR A 230 21.26 -2.53 -1.76
CA THR A 230 21.45 -1.08 -1.91
C THR A 230 21.72 -0.70 -3.35
N ASN A 231 21.17 0.45 -3.76
CA ASN A 231 21.44 1.08 -5.04
C ASN A 231 22.63 2.03 -4.96
N ASP A 232 22.87 2.59 -3.76
CA ASP A 232 23.99 3.49 -3.48
C ASP A 232 24.58 3.16 -2.11
N ARG A 233 25.83 2.73 -2.07
CA ARG A 233 26.54 2.36 -0.84
C ARG A 233 26.98 3.57 -0.02
N HIS A 234 27.10 4.72 -0.65
CA HIS A 234 27.60 5.96 -0.05
C HIS A 234 26.48 6.89 0.41
N ALA A 235 25.26 6.66 -0.05
CA ALA A 235 24.13 7.48 0.34
C ALA A 235 23.76 7.29 1.82
N LYS A 236 23.54 8.43 2.48
CA LYS A 236 23.12 8.47 3.89
C LYS A 236 21.65 8.05 4.01
N ARG A 237 21.34 7.26 5.05
CA ARG A 237 19.99 6.96 5.45
C ARG A 237 19.43 8.12 6.26
N ASP A 238 18.60 8.95 5.66
CA ASP A 238 18.00 10.10 6.34
C ASP A 238 16.60 9.75 6.87
N LEU A 239 15.88 8.94 6.10
CA LEU A 239 14.54 8.44 6.42
C LEU A 239 14.51 6.93 6.20
N GLU A 240 13.83 6.19 7.08
CA GLU A 240 13.67 4.74 6.95
C GLU A 240 12.25 4.35 7.31
N ILE A 241 11.60 3.59 6.43
CA ILE A 241 10.23 3.13 6.62
C ILE A 241 10.25 1.64 6.91
N PHE A 242 9.71 1.24 8.08
CA PHE A 242 9.68 -0.14 8.56
C PHE A 242 8.30 -0.76 8.32
N PHE A 243 8.29 -1.97 7.81
CA PHE A 243 7.11 -2.81 7.66
C PHE A 243 7.24 -4.02 8.58
N HIS A 244 6.27 -4.20 9.47
CA HIS A 244 6.23 -5.33 10.39
C HIS A 244 5.56 -6.53 9.74
N LEU A 245 6.21 -7.68 9.84
CA LEU A 245 5.73 -8.96 9.37
C LEU A 245 5.38 -9.83 10.56
N SER A 246 4.11 -10.03 10.82
CA SER A 246 3.65 -10.98 11.84
C SER A 246 3.17 -12.28 11.21
N LYS A 247 3.48 -13.41 11.85
CA LYS A 247 2.94 -14.72 11.46
C LYS A 247 1.46 -14.86 11.85
N ASP A 248 1.00 -14.09 12.83
CA ASP A 248 -0.27 -14.30 13.52
C ASP A 248 -1.41 -13.41 13.04
N THR A 249 -1.16 -12.44 12.14
CA THR A 249 -2.22 -11.62 11.59
C THR A 249 -2.90 -12.32 10.43
N ALA A 250 -4.08 -12.86 10.69
CA ALA A 250 -4.92 -13.57 9.71
C ALA A 250 -5.25 -12.74 8.45
N MET A 251 -5.08 -11.42 8.49
CA MET A 251 -5.31 -10.50 7.37
C MET A 251 -4.02 -9.88 6.78
N GLY A 252 -2.83 -10.21 7.27
CA GLY A 252 -1.56 -9.70 6.70
C GLY A 252 -1.41 -8.19 6.70
N MET A 253 -2.22 -7.46 7.45
CA MET A 253 -2.08 -6.03 7.63
C MET A 253 -0.92 -5.79 8.61
N GLY A 254 0.30 -5.70 8.08
CA GLY A 254 1.46 -5.32 8.86
C GLY A 254 1.33 -3.89 9.40
N HIS A 255 2.12 -3.57 10.40
CA HIS A 255 2.28 -2.21 10.90
C HIS A 255 3.36 -1.48 10.09
N VAL A 256 3.31 -0.16 10.05
CA VAL A 256 4.31 0.66 9.36
C VAL A 256 4.77 1.75 10.31
N ASP A 257 6.09 1.86 10.46
CA ASP A 257 6.71 2.92 11.23
C ASP A 257 7.76 3.65 10.41
N ILE A 258 8.14 4.81 10.85
CA ILE A 258 9.09 5.65 10.14
C ILE A 258 10.18 6.16 11.08
N ALA A 259 11.43 6.07 10.66
CA ALA A 259 12.54 6.70 11.36
C ALA A 259 13.07 7.90 10.61
N LEU A 260 13.36 8.99 11.31
CA LEU A 260 14.09 10.14 10.85
C LEU A 260 15.44 10.17 11.57
N GLY A 261 16.48 9.80 10.87
CA GLY A 261 17.79 9.55 11.48
C GLY A 261 17.69 8.40 12.51
N GLU A 262 18.04 8.70 13.77
CA GLU A 262 18.01 7.72 14.87
C GLU A 262 16.68 7.70 15.65
N GLN A 263 15.72 8.54 15.30
CA GLN A 263 14.42 8.63 15.98
C GLN A 263 13.32 7.91 15.19
N VAL A 264 12.72 6.89 15.79
CA VAL A 264 11.54 6.18 15.27
C VAL A 264 10.27 6.86 15.74
N TYR A 265 9.31 6.94 14.86
CA TYR A 265 7.93 7.40 15.08
C TYR A 265 6.99 6.27 14.69
N ALA A 266 6.31 5.69 15.67
CA ALA A 266 5.29 4.67 15.49
C ALA A 266 3.93 5.23 15.92
N TYR A 267 2.91 5.10 15.06
CA TYR A 267 1.59 5.65 15.35
C TYR A 267 0.54 4.54 15.32
N GLY A 268 -0.27 4.46 16.36
CA GLY A 268 -1.24 3.38 16.48
C GLY A 268 -2.29 3.55 17.59
N CYS A 269 -3.08 2.48 17.77
CA CYS A 269 -4.04 2.31 18.86
C CYS A 269 -3.37 1.68 20.08
N TYR A 270 -2.52 2.44 20.77
CA TYR A 270 -1.78 1.92 21.94
C TYR A 270 -2.54 2.05 23.27
N ASP A 271 -3.58 2.87 23.31
CA ASP A 271 -4.45 2.99 24.48
C ASP A 271 -5.69 2.10 24.36
N ALA A 272 -5.63 0.92 24.93
CA ALA A 272 -6.71 -0.06 24.90
C ALA A 272 -8.01 0.46 25.55
N SER A 273 -7.90 1.39 26.52
CA SER A 273 -9.08 1.97 27.20
C SER A 273 -9.93 2.88 26.29
N SER A 274 -9.31 3.39 25.23
CA SER A 274 -9.98 4.28 24.25
C SER A 274 -10.55 3.52 23.03
N ASN A 275 -10.41 2.20 22.97
CA ASN A 275 -10.83 1.39 21.83
C ASN A 275 -12.34 1.45 21.61
N ARG A 276 -12.72 1.73 20.35
CA ARG A 276 -14.11 1.74 19.84
C ARG A 276 -14.17 0.88 18.57
N LEU A 277 -15.36 0.42 18.23
CA LEU A 277 -15.61 -0.40 17.04
C LEU A 277 -14.59 -1.55 16.89
N PHE A 278 -14.45 -2.37 17.94
CA PHE A 278 -13.52 -3.52 17.97
C PHE A 278 -12.05 -3.14 17.72
N GLY A 279 -11.61 -1.96 18.18
CA GLY A 279 -10.22 -1.49 18.01
C GLY A 279 -9.92 -0.85 16.65
N LEU A 280 -10.92 -0.65 15.80
CA LEU A 280 -10.75 0.08 14.53
C LEU A 280 -10.57 1.58 14.75
N ILE A 281 -11.09 2.10 15.86
CA ILE A 281 -11.01 3.51 16.26
C ILE A 281 -10.53 3.58 17.70
N SER A 282 -9.59 4.47 17.98
CA SER A 282 -9.08 4.75 19.34
C SER A 282 -8.47 6.15 19.40
N ASP A 283 -8.03 6.58 20.58
CA ASP A 283 -7.15 7.75 20.67
C ASP A 283 -5.88 7.50 19.87
N GLY A 284 -5.45 8.52 19.12
CA GLY A 284 -4.20 8.46 18.38
C GLY A 284 -3.00 8.62 19.30
N VAL A 285 -2.17 7.58 19.40
CA VAL A 285 -0.96 7.59 20.21
C VAL A 285 0.26 7.47 19.31
N LEU A 286 1.19 8.40 19.48
CA LEU A 286 2.50 8.37 18.85
C LEU A 286 3.52 7.84 19.85
N VAL A 287 4.33 6.89 19.42
CA VAL A 287 5.46 6.34 20.14
C VAL A 287 6.74 6.87 19.54
N MET A 288 7.64 7.33 20.37
CA MET A 288 8.97 7.78 19.98
C MET A 288 10.02 6.91 20.65
N ALA A 289 10.89 6.27 19.86
CA ALA A 289 11.95 5.40 20.37
C ALA A 289 13.25 5.59 19.58
N LYS A 290 14.38 5.28 20.20
CA LYS A 290 15.66 5.20 19.47
C LYS A 290 15.63 4.00 18.52
N ARG A 291 16.19 4.17 17.32
CA ARG A 291 16.14 3.20 16.23
C ARG A 291 16.67 1.80 16.60
N GLU A 292 17.86 1.72 17.18
CA GLU A 292 18.48 0.42 17.47
C GLU A 292 17.73 -0.36 18.57
N PRO A 293 17.37 0.24 19.74
CA PRO A 293 16.55 -0.43 20.75
C PRO A 293 15.17 -0.85 20.20
N TYR A 294 14.57 -0.03 19.33
CA TYR A 294 13.31 -0.34 18.70
C TYR A 294 13.38 -1.59 17.83
N ILE A 295 14.38 -1.67 16.93
CA ILE A 295 14.59 -2.84 16.06
C ILE A 295 14.85 -4.08 16.91
N ALA A 296 15.72 -3.97 17.91
CA ALA A 296 16.03 -5.07 18.82
C ALA A 296 14.78 -5.60 19.53
N TYR A 297 13.93 -4.72 20.05
CA TYR A 297 12.68 -5.11 20.70
C TYR A 297 11.75 -5.85 19.75
N CYS A 298 11.55 -5.33 18.53
CA CYS A 298 10.70 -5.97 17.54
C CYS A 298 11.16 -7.38 17.17
N LEU A 299 12.48 -7.59 17.08
CA LEU A 299 13.05 -8.89 16.71
C LEU A 299 13.03 -9.87 17.89
N ASP A 300 13.46 -9.44 19.08
CA ASP A 300 13.72 -10.31 20.22
C ASP A 300 12.46 -10.57 21.07
N HIS A 301 11.68 -9.50 21.35
CA HIS A 301 10.50 -9.61 22.22
C HIS A 301 9.23 -9.93 21.40
N GLU A 302 8.99 -9.20 20.33
CA GLU A 302 7.80 -9.41 19.52
C GLU A 302 7.96 -10.53 18.47
N LYS A 303 9.18 -11.03 18.27
CA LYS A 303 9.55 -12.07 17.28
C LYS A 303 9.01 -11.75 15.88
N LYS A 304 8.94 -10.47 15.56
CA LYS A 304 8.52 -9.96 14.26
C LYS A 304 9.72 -9.84 13.34
N LYS A 305 9.51 -10.09 12.05
CA LYS A 305 10.48 -9.74 11.03
C LYS A 305 10.17 -8.33 10.55
N LEU A 306 11.21 -7.54 10.24
CA LEU A 306 11.05 -6.20 9.70
C LEU A 306 11.61 -6.13 8.27
N ILE A 307 10.91 -5.43 7.40
CA ILE A 307 11.47 -4.98 6.13
C ILE A 307 11.51 -3.46 6.17
N SER A 308 12.67 -2.88 5.86
CA SER A 308 12.78 -1.43 5.76
C SER A 308 13.20 -0.96 4.38
N PHE A 309 12.75 0.24 4.04
CA PHE A 309 13.23 1.01 2.89
C PHE A 309 13.87 2.28 3.39
N ALA A 310 15.15 2.49 3.03
CA ALA A 310 15.85 3.71 3.37
C ALA A 310 15.81 4.71 2.22
N VAL A 311 15.63 5.97 2.58
CA VAL A 311 15.56 7.11 1.66
C VAL A 311 16.71 8.04 1.97
N SER A 312 17.40 8.49 0.93
CA SER A 312 18.41 9.54 1.04
C SER A 312 17.78 10.87 0.65
N LEU A 313 17.96 11.86 1.50
CA LEU A 313 17.37 13.18 1.35
C LEU A 313 18.48 14.23 1.13
N ASP A 314 18.18 15.22 0.31
CA ASP A 314 18.97 16.44 0.29
C ASP A 314 18.68 17.31 1.53
N GLN A 315 19.40 18.42 1.69
CA GLN A 315 19.25 19.28 2.86
C GLN A 315 17.84 19.87 2.95
N ALA A 316 17.29 20.36 1.86
CA ALA A 316 15.95 20.96 1.84
C ALA A 316 14.85 19.93 2.16
N GLN A 317 14.99 18.72 1.65
CA GLN A 317 14.10 17.61 1.96
C GLN A 317 14.17 17.21 3.43
N ARG A 318 15.38 17.12 4.02
CA ARG A 318 15.57 16.85 5.46
C ARG A 318 14.90 17.91 6.33
N GLU A 319 15.09 19.18 6.00
CA GLU A 319 14.44 20.29 6.71
C GLU A 319 12.92 20.22 6.60
N SER A 320 12.38 19.92 5.42
CA SER A 320 10.94 19.75 5.20
C SER A 320 10.36 18.60 6.01
N VAL A 321 11.02 17.45 6.05
CA VAL A 321 10.58 16.28 6.84
C VAL A 321 10.66 16.57 8.33
N ARG A 322 11.75 17.21 8.80
CA ARG A 322 11.90 17.62 10.20
C ARG A 322 10.79 18.58 10.62
N ALA A 323 10.56 19.61 9.82
CA ALA A 323 9.46 20.58 10.09
C ALA A 323 8.08 19.91 10.08
N ALA A 324 7.85 18.88 9.26
CA ALA A 324 6.62 18.10 9.28
C ALA A 324 6.48 17.29 10.57
N ALA A 325 7.56 16.63 11.02
CA ALA A 325 7.57 15.89 12.28
C ALA A 325 7.34 16.81 13.49
N GLU A 326 8.01 17.96 13.54
CA GLU A 326 7.84 18.97 14.60
C GLU A 326 6.40 19.50 14.66
N ARG A 327 5.82 19.85 13.51
CA ARG A 327 4.41 20.27 13.45
C ARG A 327 3.45 19.18 13.91
N PHE A 328 3.75 17.92 13.58
CA PHE A 328 2.97 16.78 14.02
C PHE A 328 3.02 16.62 15.53
N MET A 329 4.22 16.79 16.13
CA MET A 329 4.43 16.70 17.57
C MET A 329 3.84 17.88 18.36
N ALA A 330 3.73 19.07 17.80
CA ALA A 330 3.30 20.28 18.48
C ALA A 330 1.88 20.18 19.11
N GLY A 331 1.05 19.26 18.63
CA GLY A 331 -0.30 18.99 19.16
C GLY A 331 -0.37 17.81 20.11
N SER A 332 0.74 17.25 20.55
CA SER A 332 0.80 16.05 21.38
C SER A 332 1.02 16.38 22.86
N THR A 333 0.59 15.47 23.74
CA THR A 333 0.85 15.49 25.19
C THR A 333 1.44 14.16 25.62
N LEU A 334 2.44 14.22 26.51
CA LEU A 334 3.03 13.00 27.07
C LEU A 334 1.92 12.16 27.73
N TRP A 335 1.94 10.87 27.48
CA TRP A 335 1.02 9.89 28.05
C TRP A 335 1.80 8.71 28.58
N THR A 336 1.52 8.31 29.81
CA THR A 336 2.14 7.16 30.45
C THR A 336 1.22 5.96 30.30
N PRO A 337 1.66 4.87 29.63
CA PRO A 337 0.87 3.65 29.54
C PRO A 337 0.65 3.03 30.94
N PRO A 338 -0.44 2.27 31.13
CA PRO A 338 -0.66 1.51 32.36
C PRO A 338 0.53 0.56 32.66
N GLU A 339 0.94 0.45 33.93
CA GLU A 339 2.17 -0.24 34.34
C GLU A 339 2.26 -1.69 33.89
N GLU A 340 1.14 -2.42 33.89
CA GLU A 340 1.07 -3.82 33.48
C GLU A 340 0.84 -4.01 31.97
N SER A 341 0.85 -2.94 31.18
CA SER A 341 0.61 -3.01 29.74
C SER A 341 1.87 -3.42 28.97
N PRO A 342 1.72 -4.08 27.81
CA PRO A 342 2.83 -4.31 26.88
C PRO A 342 3.55 -3.01 26.46
N GLN A 343 2.83 -1.89 26.45
CA GLN A 343 3.36 -0.57 26.12
C GLN A 343 4.31 -0.06 27.22
N ALA A 344 4.01 -0.32 28.49
CA ALA A 344 4.92 0.03 29.58
C ALA A 344 6.20 -0.83 29.55
N ASP A 345 6.07 -2.10 29.21
CA ASP A 345 7.22 -2.98 29.01
C ASP A 345 8.11 -2.50 27.84
N PHE A 346 7.49 -2.15 26.74
CA PHE A 346 8.18 -1.55 25.60
C PHE A 346 8.92 -0.26 26.03
N ALA A 347 8.27 0.63 26.78
CA ALA A 347 8.88 1.86 27.26
C ALA A 347 10.10 1.58 28.16
N ARG A 348 9.99 0.62 29.10
CA ARG A 348 11.09 0.23 29.99
C ARG A 348 12.29 -0.33 29.24
N THR A 349 12.01 -1.17 28.22
CA THR A 349 13.07 -1.87 27.47
C THR A 349 13.77 -0.97 26.46
N THR A 350 13.03 -0.06 25.81
CA THR A 350 13.57 0.75 24.70
C THR A 350 13.86 2.19 25.07
N GLY A 351 13.38 2.66 26.21
CA GLY A 351 13.37 4.08 26.57
C GLY A 351 12.38 4.90 25.74
N ALA A 352 11.37 4.24 25.17
CA ALA A 352 10.36 4.94 24.35
C ALA A 352 9.46 5.84 25.18
N THR A 353 9.00 6.92 24.57
CA THR A 353 7.99 7.83 25.12
C THR A 353 6.71 7.74 24.31
N PHE A 354 5.58 7.88 24.98
CA PHE A 354 4.26 7.82 24.36
C PHE A 354 3.59 9.19 24.44
N HIS A 355 2.95 9.59 23.34
CA HIS A 355 2.32 10.90 23.22
C HIS A 355 0.93 10.76 22.62
N LYS A 356 -0.10 11.23 23.34
CA LYS A 356 -1.45 11.35 22.78
C LYS A 356 -1.55 12.61 21.94
N LEU A 357 -2.07 12.47 20.74
CA LEU A 357 -2.35 13.60 19.86
C LEU A 357 -3.67 14.24 20.27
N ARG A 358 -3.67 15.55 20.50
CA ARG A 358 -4.83 16.28 21.02
C ARG A 358 -5.46 17.21 20.01
N LYS A 359 -4.84 17.38 18.86
CA LYS A 359 -5.30 18.23 17.76
C LYS A 359 -4.87 17.62 16.41
N GLY A 360 -5.62 17.96 15.38
CA GLY A 360 -5.33 17.55 14.03
C GLY A 360 -5.97 16.20 13.65
N PRO A 361 -5.88 15.83 12.37
CA PRO A 361 -6.57 14.67 11.83
C PRO A 361 -6.11 13.32 12.43
N PHE A 362 -4.98 13.31 13.12
CA PHE A 362 -4.44 12.14 13.80
C PHE A 362 -4.79 12.08 15.30
N GLN A 363 -5.60 13.01 15.82
CA GLN A 363 -6.08 12.94 17.19
C GLN A 363 -6.77 11.61 17.47
N THR A 364 -7.55 11.13 16.50
CA THR A 364 -8.20 9.83 16.56
C THR A 364 -7.53 8.89 15.57
N TYR A 365 -7.04 7.75 16.06
CA TYR A 365 -6.60 6.63 15.22
C TYR A 365 -7.80 5.99 14.55
N ASN A 366 -7.70 5.77 13.26
CA ASN A 366 -8.70 5.05 12.47
C ASN A 366 -7.96 4.12 11.51
N ALA A 367 -8.13 2.81 11.72
CA ALA A 367 -7.42 1.79 10.96
C ALA A 367 -7.57 1.90 9.43
N LEU A 368 -8.66 2.55 8.96
CA LEU A 368 -8.96 2.70 7.54
C LEU A 368 -8.46 4.02 6.93
N LYS A 369 -8.14 5.03 7.78
CA LYS A 369 -7.83 6.39 7.30
C LYS A 369 -6.62 7.02 7.98
N THR A 370 -6.71 7.28 9.28
CA THR A 370 -5.65 7.89 10.07
C THR A 370 -4.88 6.81 10.82
N ASN A 371 -4.18 5.97 10.06
CA ASN A 371 -3.43 4.83 10.56
C ASN A 371 -1.91 5.07 10.48
N CYS A 372 -1.15 4.06 10.84
CA CYS A 372 0.31 4.09 10.80
C CYS A 372 0.89 4.43 9.42
N VAL A 373 0.25 3.92 8.34
CA VAL A 373 0.69 4.22 6.96
C VAL A 373 0.46 5.69 6.63
N ALA A 374 -0.66 6.26 7.08
CA ALA A 374 -0.98 7.67 6.84
C ALA A 374 0.05 8.61 7.50
N LEU A 375 0.58 8.26 8.69
CA LEU A 375 1.67 9.01 9.31
C LEU A 375 2.97 8.87 8.49
N ALA A 376 3.34 7.63 8.13
CA ALA A 376 4.53 7.39 7.32
C ALA A 376 4.45 8.16 5.99
N ASP A 377 3.27 8.16 5.35
CA ASP A 377 3.03 8.89 4.11
C ASP A 377 3.09 10.42 4.30
N LEU A 378 2.57 10.94 5.41
CA LEU A 378 2.66 12.37 5.76
C LEU A 378 4.12 12.82 5.85
N LEU A 379 4.95 12.09 6.59
CA LEU A 379 6.36 12.43 6.80
C LEU A 379 7.19 12.18 5.53
N CYS A 380 6.97 11.05 4.86
CA CYS A 380 7.62 10.71 3.61
C CYS A 380 7.22 11.69 2.48
N GLY A 381 5.96 12.10 2.45
CA GLY A 381 5.45 13.07 1.48
C GLY A 381 6.12 14.43 1.59
N ALA A 382 6.56 14.83 2.79
CA ALA A 382 7.34 16.06 2.98
C ALA A 382 8.71 16.01 2.28
N SER A 383 9.25 14.81 1.99
CA SER A 383 10.46 14.63 1.18
C SER A 383 10.21 14.69 -0.35
N GLY A 384 8.94 14.76 -0.77
CA GLY A 384 8.53 14.65 -2.17
C GLY A 384 8.13 13.24 -2.61
N LEU A 385 8.30 12.21 -1.77
CA LEU A 385 7.74 10.87 -1.96
C LEU A 385 6.31 10.83 -1.42
N ASP A 386 5.36 11.21 -2.22
CA ASP A 386 3.95 11.33 -1.83
C ASP A 386 3.11 10.23 -2.49
N LEU A 387 2.42 9.45 -1.68
CA LEU A 387 1.45 8.44 -2.11
C LEU A 387 0.04 9.04 -2.11
N MET A 388 -0.41 9.57 -3.22
CA MET A 388 -1.78 10.05 -3.31
C MET A 388 -2.76 8.89 -3.48
N ASN A 389 -3.59 8.67 -2.47
CA ASN A 389 -4.68 7.70 -2.55
C ASN A 389 -6.01 8.38 -2.86
N LEU A 390 -6.45 8.29 -4.11
CA LEU A 390 -7.77 8.78 -4.54
C LEU A 390 -8.92 7.97 -3.94
N GLN A 391 -8.69 6.71 -3.58
CA GLN A 391 -9.73 5.80 -3.06
C GLN A 391 -9.86 5.76 -1.54
N GLY A 392 -9.00 6.45 -0.84
CA GLY A 392 -9.22 6.73 0.56
C GLY A 392 -8.76 5.69 1.59
N ILE A 393 -8.32 4.50 1.23
CA ILE A 393 -7.79 3.51 2.16
C ILE A 393 -6.36 3.16 1.75
N ILE A 394 -5.38 3.51 2.60
CA ILE A 394 -3.98 3.15 2.41
C ILE A 394 -3.67 1.97 3.33
N THR A 395 -3.25 0.85 2.75
CA THR A 395 -2.81 -0.31 3.52
C THR A 395 -1.28 -0.39 3.54
N PRO A 396 -0.69 -1.03 4.56
CA PRO A 396 0.74 -1.31 4.59
C PRO A 396 1.26 -1.97 3.31
N GLY A 397 0.47 -2.90 2.75
CA GLY A 397 0.85 -3.58 1.52
C GLY A 397 0.88 -2.69 0.28
N THR A 398 -0.05 -1.76 0.16
CA THR A 398 -0.04 -0.78 -0.92
C THR A 398 1.20 0.11 -0.82
N TYR A 399 1.53 0.54 0.40
CA TYR A 399 2.69 1.40 0.66
C TYR A 399 4.01 0.64 0.43
N TYR A 400 4.08 -0.62 0.86
CA TYR A 400 5.20 -1.51 0.53
C TYR A 400 5.41 -1.62 -0.99
N ALA A 401 4.37 -1.97 -1.73
CA ALA A 401 4.45 -2.13 -3.19
C ALA A 401 4.86 -0.82 -3.90
N PHE A 402 4.56 0.32 -3.31
CA PHE A 402 5.04 1.61 -3.76
C PHE A 402 6.54 1.77 -3.57
N LEU A 403 7.01 1.62 -2.34
CA LEU A 403 8.42 1.80 -2.02
C LEU A 403 9.30 0.76 -2.74
N ASP A 404 8.81 -0.45 -2.91
CA ASP A 404 9.51 -1.49 -3.67
C ASP A 404 9.67 -1.10 -5.15
N ARG A 405 8.62 -0.55 -5.77
CA ARG A 405 8.72 0.01 -7.13
C ARG A 405 9.68 1.20 -7.21
N GLN A 406 9.68 2.07 -6.20
CA GLN A 406 10.63 3.17 -6.14
C GLN A 406 12.06 2.66 -6.00
N PHE A 407 12.31 1.68 -5.14
CA PHE A 407 13.62 1.05 -4.99
C PHE A 407 14.16 0.45 -6.29
N LEU A 408 13.28 -0.08 -7.14
CA LEU A 408 13.66 -0.65 -8.44
C LEU A 408 13.96 0.41 -9.52
N ARG A 409 13.65 1.68 -9.29
CA ARG A 409 13.95 2.79 -10.24
C ARG A 409 15.41 3.24 -10.15
N ARG A 410 16.00 3.59 -11.29
CA ARG A 410 17.41 3.99 -11.40
C ARG A 410 17.72 5.26 -10.61
N ASN A 411 16.84 6.26 -10.67
CA ASN A 411 17.02 7.60 -10.10
C ASN A 411 16.12 7.84 -8.88
N SER A 412 15.80 6.78 -8.13
CA SER A 412 14.98 6.91 -6.94
C SER A 412 15.80 7.35 -5.74
N ILE A 413 15.18 8.19 -4.90
CA ILE A 413 15.73 8.53 -3.58
C ILE A 413 15.61 7.36 -2.59
N VAL A 414 14.85 6.29 -2.92
CA VAL A 414 14.83 5.04 -2.13
C VAL A 414 16.09 4.24 -2.45
N ILE A 415 17.04 4.26 -1.53
CA ILE A 415 18.40 3.79 -1.76
C ILE A 415 18.65 2.35 -1.35
N SER A 416 17.91 1.83 -0.38
CA SER A 416 18.10 0.45 0.06
C SER A 416 16.82 -0.19 0.57
N ARG A 417 16.80 -1.53 0.48
CA ARG A 417 15.84 -2.40 1.12
C ARG A 417 16.60 -3.34 2.06
N THR A 418 16.17 -3.40 3.33
CA THR A 418 16.82 -4.20 4.36
C THR A 418 15.78 -5.13 4.99
N VAL A 419 16.14 -6.39 5.19
CA VAL A 419 15.34 -7.38 5.91
C VAL A 419 16.05 -7.70 7.21
N TYR A 420 15.36 -7.56 8.33
CA TYR A 420 15.80 -7.94 9.66
C TYR A 420 15.02 -9.18 10.11
N LYS A 421 15.74 -10.20 10.57
CA LYS A 421 15.21 -11.48 11.08
C LYS A 421 15.86 -11.83 12.39
#